data_5abda504cb097facf66ec40133e5ae33
#
_entry.id   5abda504cb097facf66ec40133e5ae33
#
_cell.length_a   1.000
_cell.length_b   1.000
_cell.length_c   1.000
_cell.angle_alpha   90.00
_cell.angle_beta   90.00
_cell.angle_gamma   90.00
#
_symmetry.space_group_name_H-M   'P 1'
#
loop_
_entity.id
_entity.type
_entity.pdbx_description
1 polymer ?
#
loop_
_entity_poly.entity_id
_entity_poly.type
_entity_poly.pdbx_seq_one_letter_code
_entity_poly.pdbx_strand_id
1 'polypeptide(L)'
;MKRYLYCYQTSICFSTPIKDHALLLRCQPARAAYMNVEEEHLVIPSSMKITSAIDAMGNRIVYGNNNELHSSLAYVSTGIVSMEDYAETDGHVPLAAFRQPTPLTAVPDSLTPSTTGHAIADAEAICHHVHEQMTYKKGVTTIDTPASKVAVSMEGVCQDYAHLMIGLCHNCSITARYACGLLEGEGETHAWVEVHDGFGWKGFDPTHDCRINYGYLKIAHGRNAADCPVSRGLYVGNANEQTQVSVMLKEI
;
A
#
# COMPACT_ATOMS: atom_id res chain seq x y z
N MET A 1 -11.21 -17.68 10.72
CA MET A 1 -9.95 -17.07 11.17
C MET A 1 -8.79 -17.94 10.70
N LYS A 2 -7.79 -17.37 10.06
CA LYS A 2 -6.57 -18.03 9.60
C LYS A 2 -5.37 -17.35 10.23
N ARG A 3 -4.29 -18.08 10.46
CA ARG A 3 -3.05 -17.56 11.05
C ARG A 3 -1.95 -17.49 10.00
N TYR A 4 -1.18 -16.41 10.04
CA TYR A 4 -0.10 -16.16 9.09
C TYR A 4 1.18 -15.76 9.80
N LEU A 5 2.28 -16.33 9.38
CA LEU A 5 3.63 -15.84 9.65
C LEU A 5 3.97 -14.80 8.59
N TYR A 6 4.46 -13.63 9.00
CA TYR A 6 4.93 -12.61 8.06
C TYR A 6 6.40 -12.25 8.28
N CYS A 7 7.06 -11.89 7.20
CA CYS A 7 8.38 -11.28 7.19
C CYS A 7 8.40 -10.15 6.16
N TYR A 8 8.78 -8.96 6.60
CA TYR A 8 9.04 -7.81 5.76
C TYR A 8 10.48 -7.38 5.97
N GLN A 9 11.31 -7.46 4.96
CA GLN A 9 12.71 -7.11 5.00
C GLN A 9 13.05 -6.05 3.97
N THR A 10 13.85 -5.05 4.40
CA THR A 10 14.40 -4.03 3.50
C THR A 10 15.88 -3.90 3.74
N SER A 11 16.65 -3.79 2.65
CA SER A 11 18.03 -3.38 2.66
C SER A 11 18.22 -2.16 1.74
N ILE A 12 18.94 -1.15 2.25
CA ILE A 12 19.24 0.09 1.55
C ILE A 12 20.75 0.22 1.50
N CYS A 13 21.30 0.42 0.32
CA CYS A 13 22.72 0.66 0.11
C CYS A 13 22.94 2.03 -0.54
N PHE A 14 23.92 2.76 -0.06
CA PHE A 14 24.30 4.07 -0.57
C PHE A 14 25.66 3.97 -1.28
N SER A 15 25.78 4.58 -2.46
CA SER A 15 27.02 4.54 -3.27
C SER A 15 28.22 5.20 -2.58
N THR A 16 27.98 6.11 -1.64
CA THR A 16 28.95 6.76 -0.75
C THR A 16 28.36 6.90 0.64
N PRO A 17 29.18 6.97 1.71
CA PRO A 17 28.67 7.16 3.07
C PRO A 17 27.83 8.44 3.21
N ILE A 18 26.73 8.31 3.93
CA ILE A 18 25.79 9.38 4.28
C ILE A 18 25.77 9.59 5.80
N LYS A 19 25.25 10.71 6.26
CA LYS A 19 25.02 11.02 7.68
C LYS A 19 23.71 11.77 7.89
N ASP A 20 23.34 11.99 9.14
CA ASP A 20 22.13 12.71 9.53
C ASP A 20 20.90 12.15 8.78
N HIS A 21 20.77 10.82 8.81
CA HIS A 21 19.72 10.09 8.10
C HIS A 21 18.45 10.05 8.93
N ALA A 22 17.44 10.79 8.51
CA ALA A 22 16.08 10.72 9.03
C ALA A 22 15.24 9.78 8.13
N LEU A 23 14.51 8.86 8.74
CA LEU A 23 13.78 7.80 8.05
C LEU A 23 12.35 7.70 8.60
N LEU A 24 11.37 7.53 7.71
CA LEU A 24 10.01 7.17 8.02
C LEU A 24 9.73 5.81 7.42
N LEU A 25 9.25 4.87 8.23
CA LEU A 25 8.93 3.50 7.82
C LEU A 25 7.46 3.18 8.07
N ARG A 26 6.85 2.45 7.13
CA ARG A 26 5.62 1.69 7.28
C ARG A 26 5.97 0.24 6.95
N CYS A 27 6.30 -0.55 7.97
CA CYS A 27 6.78 -1.92 7.81
C CYS A 27 6.12 -2.90 8.80
N GLN A 28 5.15 -2.42 9.56
CA GLN A 28 4.44 -3.19 10.58
C GLN A 28 2.97 -3.35 10.17
N PRO A 29 2.30 -4.46 10.56
CA PRO A 29 0.89 -4.66 10.28
C PRO A 29 0.03 -3.49 10.76
N ALA A 30 -0.92 -3.06 9.96
CA ALA A 30 -1.92 -2.07 10.38
C ALA A 30 -2.75 -2.61 11.54
N ARG A 31 -3.35 -1.71 12.32
CA ARG A 31 -4.42 -2.06 13.26
C ARG A 31 -5.74 -2.04 12.49
N ALA A 32 -6.10 -3.17 11.90
CA ALA A 32 -7.30 -3.33 11.09
C ALA A 32 -8.30 -4.24 11.81
N ALA A 33 -9.60 -4.02 11.59
CA ALA A 33 -10.65 -4.75 12.32
C ALA A 33 -10.61 -6.26 12.06
N TYR A 34 -10.19 -6.67 10.87
CA TYR A 34 -10.11 -8.09 10.47
C TYR A 34 -8.78 -8.77 10.84
N MET A 35 -7.82 -8.02 11.43
CA MET A 35 -6.51 -8.54 11.80
C MET A 35 -6.25 -8.42 13.30
N ASN A 36 -5.70 -9.46 13.90
CA ASN A 36 -5.15 -9.43 15.24
C ASN A 36 -3.66 -9.78 15.18
N VAL A 37 -2.80 -8.87 15.64
CA VAL A 37 -1.35 -9.08 15.72
C VAL A 37 -1.04 -9.83 17.01
N GLU A 38 -0.68 -11.12 16.89
CA GLU A 38 -0.35 -11.99 18.01
C GLU A 38 1.09 -11.78 18.48
N GLU A 39 2.01 -11.68 17.50
CA GLU A 39 3.43 -11.45 17.74
C GLU A 39 3.96 -10.44 16.74
N GLU A 40 4.87 -9.57 17.19
CA GLU A 40 5.47 -8.54 16.34
C GLU A 40 6.89 -8.20 16.81
N HIS A 41 7.84 -8.23 15.90
CA HIS A 41 9.22 -7.85 16.14
C HIS A 41 9.73 -6.94 15.04
N LEU A 42 10.33 -5.82 15.41
CA LEU A 42 11.06 -4.94 14.50
C LEU A 42 12.55 -4.94 14.88
N VAL A 43 13.38 -5.45 13.99
CA VAL A 43 14.83 -5.42 14.12
C VAL A 43 15.38 -4.33 13.21
N ILE A 44 16.06 -3.36 13.79
CA ILE A 44 16.72 -2.24 13.12
C ILE A 44 18.07 -1.98 13.80
N PRO A 45 19.12 -1.48 13.11
CA PRO A 45 20.41 -1.20 13.74
C PRO A 45 20.30 -0.30 14.97
N SER A 46 21.07 -0.61 16.01
CA SER A 46 21.07 0.15 17.29
C SER A 46 21.53 1.61 17.16
N SER A 47 22.26 1.95 16.09
CA SER A 47 22.61 3.34 15.75
C SER A 47 21.40 4.16 15.32
N MET A 48 20.31 3.53 14.88
CA MET A 48 19.06 4.19 14.52
C MET A 48 18.19 4.39 15.77
N LYS A 49 18.03 5.63 16.20
CA LYS A 49 17.06 5.99 17.27
C LYS A 49 15.67 6.01 16.67
N ILE A 50 14.75 5.18 17.17
CA ILE A 50 13.40 5.03 16.64
C ILE A 50 12.33 5.52 17.60
N THR A 51 11.22 6.00 17.02
CA THR A 51 9.99 6.40 17.72
C THR A 51 8.79 5.98 16.87
N SER A 52 7.82 5.32 17.49
CA SER A 52 6.57 4.93 16.83
C SER A 52 5.51 6.04 16.97
N ALA A 53 4.72 6.21 15.92
CA ALA A 53 3.60 7.16 15.88
C ALA A 53 2.48 6.65 14.98
N ILE A 54 1.40 7.42 14.89
CA ILE A 54 0.30 7.23 13.94
C ILE A 54 0.26 8.47 13.04
N ASP A 55 0.17 8.26 11.73
CA ASP A 55 0.09 9.36 10.76
C ASP A 55 -1.35 9.92 10.63
N ALA A 56 -1.51 10.95 9.79
CA ALA A 56 -2.81 11.61 9.58
C ALA A 56 -3.86 10.69 8.92
N MET A 57 -3.45 9.59 8.28
CA MET A 57 -4.34 8.58 7.70
C MET A 57 -4.68 7.45 8.69
N GLY A 58 -4.11 7.47 9.89
CA GLY A 58 -4.28 6.41 10.89
C GLY A 58 -3.31 5.24 10.75
N ASN A 59 -2.31 5.35 9.87
CA ASN A 59 -1.32 4.30 9.67
C ASN A 59 -0.24 4.35 10.77
N ARG A 60 0.25 3.18 11.13
CA ARG A 60 1.41 3.03 12.01
C ARG A 60 2.67 3.45 11.25
N ILE A 61 3.47 4.28 11.88
CA ILE A 61 4.75 4.74 11.34
C ILE A 61 5.85 4.62 12.41
N VAL A 62 7.06 4.36 11.93
CA VAL A 62 8.27 4.39 12.73
C VAL A 62 9.17 5.48 12.17
N TYR A 63 9.48 6.48 12.98
CA TYR A 63 10.53 7.45 12.68
C TYR A 63 11.86 6.91 13.17
N GLY A 64 12.88 6.99 12.31
CA GLY A 64 14.24 6.68 12.64
C GLY A 64 15.15 7.88 12.43
N ASN A 65 16.20 8.00 13.24
CA ASN A 65 17.27 8.98 13.08
C ASN A 65 18.63 8.35 13.38
N ASN A 66 19.58 8.50 12.46
CA ASN A 66 20.98 8.11 12.63
C ASN A 66 21.89 9.25 12.21
N ASN A 67 22.65 9.82 13.15
CA ASN A 67 23.57 10.91 12.88
C ASN A 67 24.99 10.43 12.53
N GLU A 68 25.24 9.11 12.64
CA GLU A 68 26.54 8.53 12.32
C GLU A 68 26.72 8.31 10.82
N LEU A 69 28.00 8.29 10.40
CA LEU A 69 28.35 8.00 9.01
C LEU A 69 28.08 6.52 8.71
N HIS A 70 27.33 6.24 7.67
CA HIS A 70 27.03 4.87 7.24
C HIS A 70 26.76 4.79 5.73
N SER A 71 26.93 3.61 5.15
CA SER A 71 26.71 3.34 3.72
C SER A 71 25.62 2.29 3.47
N SER A 72 25.00 1.77 4.53
CA SER A 72 23.90 0.82 4.40
C SER A 72 22.97 0.87 5.61
N LEU A 73 21.73 0.46 5.40
CA LEU A 73 20.73 0.25 6.43
C LEU A 73 19.92 -0.99 6.07
N ALA A 74 19.70 -1.87 7.03
CA ALA A 74 18.75 -2.96 6.86
C ALA A 74 17.82 -3.03 8.07
N TYR A 75 16.55 -3.38 7.83
CA TYR A 75 15.59 -3.63 8.89
C TYR A 75 14.65 -4.78 8.51
N VAL A 76 14.14 -5.46 9.53
CA VAL A 76 13.24 -6.60 9.38
C VAL A 76 12.08 -6.46 10.36
N SER A 77 10.86 -6.57 9.85
CA SER A 77 9.64 -6.72 10.66
C SER A 77 9.08 -8.12 10.46
N THR A 78 8.89 -8.85 11.55
CA THR A 78 8.38 -10.24 11.55
C THR A 78 7.33 -10.42 12.63
N GLY A 79 6.47 -11.42 12.47
CA GLY A 79 5.52 -11.78 13.50
C GLY A 79 4.44 -12.74 13.02
N ILE A 80 3.44 -12.92 13.87
CA ILE A 80 2.27 -13.76 13.62
C ILE A 80 1.01 -12.89 13.69
N VAL A 81 0.16 -13.03 12.70
CA VAL A 81 -1.16 -12.37 12.66
C VAL A 81 -2.25 -13.40 12.44
N SER A 82 -3.38 -13.25 13.11
CA SER A 82 -4.60 -13.95 12.75
C SER A 82 -5.54 -13.01 12.00
N MET A 83 -6.17 -13.53 10.95
CA MET A 83 -7.06 -12.78 10.08
C MET A 83 -8.44 -13.44 9.99
N GLU A 84 -9.47 -12.63 9.98
CA GLU A 84 -10.83 -12.98 9.59
C GLU A 84 -11.06 -12.58 8.12
N ASP A 85 -12.29 -12.70 7.63
CA ASP A 85 -12.66 -12.19 6.31
C ASP A 85 -12.37 -10.69 6.22
N TYR A 86 -11.81 -10.26 5.08
CA TYR A 86 -11.40 -8.89 4.87
C TYR A 86 -12.58 -7.92 5.01
N ALA A 87 -12.64 -7.23 6.13
CA ALA A 87 -13.63 -6.20 6.41
C ALA A 87 -13.01 -5.17 7.37
N GLU A 88 -12.97 -3.92 6.96
CA GLU A 88 -12.41 -2.85 7.77
C GLU A 88 -13.50 -1.86 8.17
N THR A 89 -13.42 -1.34 9.37
CA THR A 89 -14.33 -0.32 9.88
C THR A 89 -13.86 1.09 9.51
N ASP A 90 -14.73 2.07 9.70
CA ASP A 90 -14.36 3.47 9.56
C ASP A 90 -13.32 3.87 10.61
N GLY A 91 -12.27 4.51 10.13
CA GLY A 91 -11.22 5.10 10.95
C GLY A 91 -11.52 6.55 11.34
N HIS A 92 -10.50 7.25 11.83
CA HIS A 92 -10.61 8.65 12.22
C HIS A 92 -10.67 9.63 11.04
N VAL A 93 -10.27 9.18 9.83
CA VAL A 93 -10.26 10.01 8.62
C VAL A 93 -11.67 10.07 8.04
N PRO A 94 -12.25 11.26 7.85
CA PRO A 94 -13.58 11.39 7.27
C PRO A 94 -13.66 10.76 5.87
N LEU A 95 -14.74 10.04 5.56
CA LEU A 95 -14.96 9.42 4.25
C LEU A 95 -14.86 10.40 3.09
N ALA A 96 -15.16 11.69 3.32
CA ALA A 96 -15.02 12.74 2.32
C ALA A 96 -13.59 12.86 1.76
N ALA A 97 -12.56 12.50 2.53
CA ALA A 97 -11.17 12.48 2.06
C ALA A 97 -10.91 11.45 0.95
N PHE A 98 -11.74 10.40 0.89
CA PHE A 98 -11.61 9.28 -0.05
C PHE A 98 -12.65 9.29 -1.18
N ARG A 99 -13.36 10.42 -1.35
CA ARG A 99 -14.39 10.61 -2.40
C ARG A 99 -13.89 11.42 -3.61
N GLN A 100 -12.74 12.05 -3.47
CA GLN A 100 -12.22 12.94 -4.51
C GLN A 100 -10.94 12.38 -5.11
N PRO A 101 -10.78 12.44 -6.43
CA PRO A 101 -9.55 12.03 -7.07
C PRO A 101 -8.38 12.92 -6.63
N THR A 102 -7.21 12.33 -6.63
CA THR A 102 -5.93 13.03 -6.46
C THR A 102 -5.23 13.18 -7.82
N PRO A 103 -4.16 13.96 -7.94
CA PRO A 103 -3.38 14.00 -9.19
C PRO A 103 -2.90 12.63 -9.68
N LEU A 104 -2.68 11.66 -8.75
CA LEU A 104 -2.24 10.30 -9.08
C LEU A 104 -3.40 9.36 -9.47
N THR A 105 -4.63 9.64 -9.03
CA THR A 105 -5.79 8.75 -9.25
C THR A 105 -6.82 9.34 -10.21
N ALA A 106 -6.69 10.60 -10.62
CA ALA A 106 -7.61 11.22 -11.55
C ALA A 106 -7.54 10.56 -12.94
N VAL A 107 -8.70 10.24 -13.49
CA VAL A 107 -8.87 9.73 -14.86
C VAL A 107 -9.92 10.56 -15.61
N PRO A 108 -9.88 10.61 -16.96
CA PRO A 108 -10.87 11.34 -17.75
C PRO A 108 -12.30 10.84 -17.52
N ASP A 109 -13.28 11.76 -17.45
CA ASP A 109 -14.70 11.42 -17.30
C ASP A 109 -15.22 10.54 -18.45
N SER A 110 -14.59 10.61 -19.63
CA SER A 110 -14.92 9.75 -20.77
C SER A 110 -14.70 8.26 -20.54
N LEU A 111 -13.98 7.90 -19.47
CA LEU A 111 -13.74 6.51 -19.05
C LEU A 111 -14.73 6.04 -17.97
N THR A 112 -15.73 6.86 -17.59
CA THR A 112 -16.70 6.51 -16.57
C THR A 112 -17.51 5.28 -16.98
N PRO A 113 -17.45 4.16 -16.24
CA PRO A 113 -18.22 2.97 -16.55
C PRO A 113 -19.72 3.18 -16.29
N SER A 114 -20.56 2.35 -16.89
CA SER A 114 -21.98 2.25 -16.52
C SER A 114 -22.08 1.65 -15.12
N THR A 115 -23.00 2.16 -14.30
CA THR A 115 -23.18 1.71 -12.91
C THR A 115 -24.61 1.21 -12.67
N THR A 116 -24.74 0.30 -11.72
CA THR A 116 -26.02 -0.21 -11.23
C THR A 116 -26.54 0.61 -10.04
N GLY A 117 -25.69 1.42 -9.43
CA GLY A 117 -25.95 2.15 -8.19
C GLY A 117 -25.68 1.32 -6.92
N HIS A 118 -25.16 0.10 -7.05
CA HIS A 118 -24.73 -0.75 -5.95
C HIS A 118 -23.18 -0.75 -5.86
N ALA A 119 -22.63 0.03 -4.94
CA ALA A 119 -21.18 0.30 -4.85
C ALA A 119 -20.30 -0.95 -4.93
N ILE A 120 -20.67 -2.05 -4.28
CA ILE A 120 -19.87 -3.30 -4.30
C ILE A 120 -19.95 -4.00 -5.65
N ALA A 121 -21.13 -4.14 -6.24
CA ALA A 121 -21.30 -4.78 -7.55
C ALA A 121 -20.61 -3.95 -8.65
N ASP A 122 -20.71 -2.63 -8.57
CA ASP A 122 -20.04 -1.73 -9.50
C ASP A 122 -18.51 -1.80 -9.31
N ALA A 123 -18.02 -1.89 -8.07
CA ALA A 123 -16.58 -2.05 -7.78
C ALA A 123 -16.04 -3.39 -8.30
N GLU A 124 -16.80 -4.49 -8.18
CA GLU A 124 -16.43 -5.79 -8.77
C GLU A 124 -16.32 -5.70 -10.30
N ALA A 125 -17.28 -5.06 -10.94
CA ALA A 125 -17.26 -4.86 -12.40
C ALA A 125 -16.09 -3.97 -12.84
N ILE A 126 -15.76 -2.90 -12.08
CA ILE A 126 -14.61 -2.03 -12.34
C ILE A 126 -13.30 -2.79 -12.13
N CYS A 127 -13.19 -3.59 -11.05
CA CYS A 127 -12.03 -4.42 -10.76
C CYS A 127 -11.74 -5.37 -11.92
N HIS A 128 -12.74 -6.12 -12.36
CA HIS A 128 -12.65 -7.01 -13.53
C HIS A 128 -12.27 -6.25 -14.81
N HIS A 129 -12.90 -5.12 -15.08
CA HIS A 129 -12.59 -4.29 -16.24
C HIS A 129 -11.13 -3.83 -16.24
N VAL A 130 -10.61 -3.34 -15.11
CA VAL A 130 -9.20 -2.92 -14.99
C VAL A 130 -8.27 -4.12 -15.24
N HIS A 131 -8.57 -5.28 -14.65
CA HIS A 131 -7.80 -6.49 -14.86
C HIS A 131 -7.71 -6.89 -16.34
N GLU A 132 -8.84 -6.96 -17.02
CA GLU A 132 -8.95 -7.36 -18.42
C GLU A 132 -8.24 -6.39 -19.39
N GLN A 133 -8.25 -5.08 -19.07
CA GLN A 133 -7.69 -4.07 -19.96
C GLN A 133 -6.19 -3.86 -19.75
N MET A 134 -5.67 -4.10 -18.55
CA MET A 134 -4.28 -3.81 -18.22
C MET A 134 -3.35 -5.01 -18.43
N THR A 135 -2.13 -4.71 -18.84
CA THR A 135 -1.02 -5.69 -18.90
C THR A 135 -0.03 -5.40 -17.78
N TYR A 136 0.22 -6.41 -16.92
CA TYR A 136 1.21 -6.28 -15.85
C TYR A 136 2.63 -6.20 -16.42
N LYS A 137 3.32 -5.07 -16.21
CA LYS A 137 4.64 -4.83 -16.76
C LYS A 137 5.47 -3.95 -15.83
N LYS A 138 6.58 -4.50 -15.33
CA LYS A 138 7.53 -3.74 -14.51
C LYS A 138 8.37 -2.78 -15.36
N GLY A 139 8.75 -1.63 -14.76
CA GLY A 139 9.70 -0.68 -15.34
C GLY A 139 9.13 0.26 -16.40
N VAL A 140 7.81 0.26 -16.65
CA VAL A 140 7.15 1.17 -17.59
C VAL A 140 6.53 2.40 -16.91
N THR A 141 6.34 2.32 -15.60
CA THR A 141 5.81 3.39 -14.74
C THR A 141 6.76 3.69 -13.59
N THR A 142 6.51 4.79 -12.89
CA THR A 142 7.19 5.21 -11.66
C THR A 142 6.15 5.46 -10.58
N ILE A 143 6.60 5.68 -9.34
CA ILE A 143 5.71 6.00 -8.21
C ILE A 143 4.89 7.28 -8.43
N ASP A 144 5.31 8.16 -9.34
CA ASP A 144 4.65 9.44 -9.66
C ASP A 144 3.83 9.36 -10.95
N THR A 145 3.71 8.19 -11.58
CA THR A 145 2.93 8.04 -12.82
C THR A 145 1.43 8.17 -12.51
N PRO A 146 0.71 9.16 -13.07
CA PRO A 146 -0.72 9.32 -12.80
C PRO A 146 -1.58 8.31 -13.57
N ALA A 147 -2.72 7.93 -12.98
CA ALA A 147 -3.68 7.01 -13.57
C ALA A 147 -4.17 7.44 -14.96
N SER A 148 -4.23 8.75 -15.24
CA SER A 148 -4.58 9.27 -16.57
C SER A 148 -3.59 8.88 -17.67
N LYS A 149 -2.30 8.68 -17.35
CA LYS A 149 -1.30 8.14 -18.29
C LYS A 149 -1.42 6.63 -18.41
N VAL A 150 -1.63 5.94 -17.29
CA VAL A 150 -1.85 4.49 -17.26
C VAL A 150 -3.08 4.12 -18.09
N ALA A 151 -4.16 4.90 -18.01
CA ALA A 151 -5.38 4.72 -18.81
C ALA A 151 -5.17 4.81 -20.34
N VAL A 152 -4.06 5.38 -20.78
CA VAL A 152 -3.69 5.44 -22.22
C VAL A 152 -2.80 4.25 -22.61
N SER A 153 -1.82 3.92 -21.77
CA SER A 153 -0.86 2.83 -22.04
C SER A 153 -1.41 1.44 -21.73
N MET A 154 -2.31 1.34 -20.75
CA MET A 154 -2.83 0.11 -20.16
C MET A 154 -1.72 -0.87 -19.75
N GLU A 155 -0.55 -0.34 -19.32
CA GLU A 155 0.58 -1.09 -18.82
C GLU A 155 1.01 -0.53 -17.45
N GLY A 156 1.38 -1.40 -16.51
CA GLY A 156 1.86 -0.98 -15.19
C GLY A 156 1.97 -2.12 -14.19
N VAL A 157 2.13 -1.76 -12.90
CA VAL A 157 2.25 -2.68 -11.78
C VAL A 157 1.04 -2.54 -10.83
N CYS A 158 0.98 -3.30 -9.75
CA CYS A 158 -0.15 -3.31 -8.82
C CYS A 158 -0.59 -1.91 -8.34
N GLN A 159 0.37 -0.98 -8.14
CA GLN A 159 0.07 0.41 -7.82
C GLN A 159 -0.76 1.10 -8.91
N ASP A 160 -0.41 0.87 -10.18
CA ASP A 160 -1.06 1.48 -11.33
C ASP A 160 -2.48 0.94 -11.52
N TYR A 161 -2.66 -0.37 -11.37
CA TYR A 161 -3.96 -1.02 -11.33
C TYR A 161 -4.87 -0.42 -10.25
N ALA A 162 -4.33 -0.29 -9.02
CA ALA A 162 -5.07 0.29 -7.92
C ALA A 162 -5.44 1.76 -8.16
N HIS A 163 -4.52 2.60 -8.67
CA HIS A 163 -4.79 4.01 -8.98
C HIS A 163 -5.85 4.16 -10.08
N LEU A 164 -5.79 3.33 -11.14
CA LEU A 164 -6.78 3.34 -12.21
C LEU A 164 -8.16 2.94 -11.68
N MET A 165 -8.26 1.86 -10.91
CA MET A 165 -9.51 1.43 -10.30
C MET A 165 -10.11 2.49 -9.38
N ILE A 166 -9.30 3.15 -8.54
CA ILE A 166 -9.76 4.25 -7.65
C ILE A 166 -10.32 5.40 -8.48
N GLY A 167 -9.64 5.79 -9.56
CA GLY A 167 -10.12 6.86 -10.44
C GLY A 167 -11.46 6.56 -11.08
N LEU A 168 -11.65 5.34 -11.59
CA LEU A 168 -12.92 4.88 -12.15
C LEU A 168 -14.04 4.81 -11.08
N CYS A 169 -13.72 4.34 -9.88
CA CYS A 169 -14.65 4.37 -8.74
C CYS A 169 -15.10 5.81 -8.42
N HIS A 170 -14.16 6.77 -8.37
CA HIS A 170 -14.50 8.17 -8.08
C HIS A 170 -15.38 8.79 -9.17
N ASN A 171 -15.13 8.51 -10.46
CA ASN A 171 -16.01 8.94 -11.55
C ASN A 171 -17.44 8.39 -11.41
N CYS A 172 -17.58 7.22 -10.81
CA CYS A 172 -18.88 6.61 -10.47
C CYS A 172 -19.45 7.05 -9.11
N SER A 173 -18.84 8.06 -8.44
CA SER A 173 -19.21 8.51 -7.09
C SER A 173 -19.08 7.41 -6.01
N ILE A 174 -18.26 6.41 -6.23
CA ILE A 174 -17.94 5.34 -5.29
C ILE A 174 -16.77 5.78 -4.42
N THR A 175 -16.94 5.70 -3.09
CA THR A 175 -15.87 6.01 -2.13
C THR A 175 -14.83 4.90 -2.16
N ALA A 176 -13.59 5.22 -2.54
CA ALA A 176 -12.50 4.27 -2.67
C ALA A 176 -11.18 4.83 -2.15
N ARG A 177 -10.32 3.94 -1.64
CA ARG A 177 -8.98 4.30 -1.17
C ARG A 177 -7.94 3.26 -1.53
N TYR A 178 -6.70 3.70 -1.58
CA TYR A 178 -5.52 2.87 -1.79
C TYR A 178 -5.17 2.13 -0.50
N ALA A 179 -4.78 0.87 -0.61
CA ALA A 179 -4.19 0.09 0.45
C ALA A 179 -2.93 -0.63 -0.04
N CYS A 180 -1.97 -0.84 0.85
CA CYS A 180 -0.78 -1.61 0.55
C CYS A 180 -0.36 -2.49 1.73
N GLY A 181 0.39 -3.54 1.40
CA GLY A 181 0.88 -4.48 2.39
C GLY A 181 1.53 -5.71 1.76
N LEU A 182 1.32 -6.87 2.36
CA LEU A 182 1.84 -8.16 1.93
C LEU A 182 0.70 -9.03 1.39
N LEU A 183 0.97 -9.67 0.27
CA LEU A 183 0.14 -10.74 -0.29
C LEU A 183 0.72 -12.10 0.10
N GLU A 184 -0.14 -13.09 0.31
CA GLU A 184 0.29 -14.47 0.60
C GLU A 184 1.22 -15.00 -0.49
N GLY A 185 2.38 -15.54 -0.05
CA GLY A 185 3.50 -15.95 -0.88
C GLY A 185 4.77 -15.19 -0.55
N GLU A 186 5.70 -15.18 -1.48
CA GLU A 186 6.98 -14.47 -1.40
C GLU A 186 7.08 -13.46 -2.54
N GLY A 187 7.66 -12.29 -2.31
CA GLY A 187 7.84 -11.27 -3.33
C GLY A 187 8.16 -9.87 -2.81
N GLU A 188 7.50 -8.89 -3.39
CA GLU A 188 7.56 -7.47 -3.03
C GLU A 188 6.24 -7.05 -2.34
N THR A 189 6.17 -5.81 -1.85
CA THR A 189 4.91 -5.25 -1.35
C THR A 189 3.85 -5.20 -2.45
N HIS A 190 2.60 -5.38 -2.06
CA HIS A 190 1.46 -5.40 -2.96
C HIS A 190 0.50 -4.24 -2.68
N ALA A 191 -0.24 -3.82 -3.70
CA ALA A 191 -1.22 -2.75 -3.62
C ALA A 191 -2.59 -3.23 -4.10
N TRP A 192 -3.64 -2.72 -3.44
CA TRP A 192 -5.03 -3.02 -3.76
C TRP A 192 -5.94 -1.83 -3.45
N VAL A 193 -7.23 -2.00 -3.64
CA VAL A 193 -8.24 -0.96 -3.42
C VAL A 193 -9.20 -1.39 -2.32
N GLU A 194 -9.54 -0.47 -1.44
CA GLU A 194 -10.65 -0.61 -0.52
C GLU A 194 -11.81 0.28 -0.97
N VAL A 195 -13.00 -0.30 -1.05
CA VAL A 195 -14.25 0.39 -1.43
C VAL A 195 -15.21 0.38 -0.24
N HIS A 196 -15.85 1.52 0.03
CA HIS A 196 -16.79 1.68 1.13
C HIS A 196 -18.22 1.32 0.70
N ASP A 197 -18.86 0.39 1.42
CA ASP A 197 -20.19 -0.12 1.12
C ASP A 197 -21.35 0.60 1.86
N GLY A 198 -21.01 1.67 2.60
CA GLY A 198 -21.94 2.37 3.49
C GLY A 198 -21.85 1.93 4.96
N PHE A 199 -21.22 0.78 5.25
CA PHE A 199 -21.06 0.22 6.58
C PHE A 199 -19.59 -0.01 6.95
N GLY A 200 -18.69 -0.07 5.95
CA GLY A 200 -17.27 -0.31 6.12
C GLY A 200 -16.55 -0.51 4.80
N TRP A 201 -15.30 -0.94 4.87
CA TRP A 201 -14.43 -1.08 3.71
C TRP A 201 -14.29 -2.54 3.29
N LYS A 202 -14.39 -2.79 2.00
CA LYS A 202 -14.20 -4.10 1.35
C LYS A 202 -13.00 -4.03 0.40
N GLY A 203 -12.15 -5.04 0.41
CA GLY A 203 -10.95 -5.10 -0.41
C GLY A 203 -11.22 -5.67 -1.80
N PHE A 204 -10.57 -5.07 -2.82
CA PHE A 204 -10.58 -5.52 -4.22
C PHE A 204 -9.17 -5.45 -4.78
N ASP A 205 -8.74 -6.51 -5.42
CA ASP A 205 -7.43 -6.56 -6.08
C ASP A 205 -7.58 -6.60 -7.61
N PRO A 206 -7.45 -5.46 -8.29
CA PRO A 206 -7.54 -5.42 -9.76
C PRO A 206 -6.36 -6.09 -10.46
N THR A 207 -5.25 -6.39 -9.77
CA THR A 207 -4.14 -7.14 -10.35
C THR A 207 -4.47 -8.63 -10.49
N HIS A 208 -5.27 -9.17 -9.55
CA HIS A 208 -5.64 -10.59 -9.50
C HIS A 208 -7.12 -10.85 -9.79
N ASP A 209 -7.88 -9.82 -10.17
CA ASP A 209 -9.32 -9.88 -10.47
C ASP A 209 -10.13 -10.55 -9.35
N CYS A 210 -9.97 -10.07 -8.13
CA CYS A 210 -10.66 -10.69 -7.02
C CYS A 210 -11.14 -9.70 -5.96
N ARG A 211 -12.24 -10.07 -5.30
CA ARG A 211 -12.61 -9.54 -4.00
C ARG A 211 -11.77 -10.23 -2.93
N ILE A 212 -11.17 -9.44 -2.05
CA ILE A 212 -10.25 -9.94 -1.03
C ILE A 212 -11.03 -10.57 0.12
N ASN A 213 -10.62 -11.78 0.51
CA ASN A 213 -11.10 -12.47 1.71
C ASN A 213 -9.95 -12.69 2.71
N TYR A 214 -8.95 -13.49 2.35
CA TYR A 214 -7.78 -13.83 3.18
C TYR A 214 -6.49 -13.60 2.41
N GLY A 215 -5.34 -13.70 3.10
CA GLY A 215 -4.02 -13.64 2.48
C GLY A 215 -3.51 -12.24 2.15
N TYR A 216 -4.16 -11.19 2.69
CA TYR A 216 -3.74 -9.78 2.50
C TYR A 216 -3.47 -9.14 3.86
N LEU A 217 -2.20 -9.01 4.22
CA LEU A 217 -1.76 -8.33 5.41
C LEU A 217 -1.58 -6.83 5.10
N LYS A 218 -2.48 -6.00 5.59
CA LYS A 218 -2.43 -4.55 5.40
C LYS A 218 -1.35 -3.91 6.26
N ILE A 219 -0.57 -3.00 5.65
CA ILE A 219 0.40 -2.15 6.33
C ILE A 219 -0.11 -0.70 6.41
N ALA A 220 -0.64 -0.18 5.30
CA ALA A 220 -1.11 1.20 5.25
C ALA A 220 -2.27 1.37 4.26
N HIS A 221 -2.97 2.49 4.41
CA HIS A 221 -3.96 2.98 3.47
C HIS A 221 -3.89 4.50 3.32
N GLY A 222 -4.43 5.02 2.22
CA GLY A 222 -4.47 6.44 1.92
C GLY A 222 -5.27 6.74 0.66
N ARG A 223 -5.27 7.97 0.19
CA ARG A 223 -5.97 8.36 -1.03
C ARG A 223 -5.30 7.81 -2.29
N ASN A 224 -3.98 7.58 -2.20
CA ASN A 224 -3.12 7.06 -3.25
C ASN A 224 -1.79 6.55 -2.64
N ALA A 225 -0.87 6.04 -3.44
CA ALA A 225 0.42 5.52 -2.99
C ALA A 225 1.31 6.56 -2.29
N ALA A 226 1.20 7.85 -2.62
CA ALA A 226 2.01 8.90 -2.01
C ALA A 226 1.66 9.15 -0.52
N ASP A 227 0.45 8.78 -0.09
CA ASP A 227 0.06 8.78 1.32
C ASP A 227 0.63 7.57 2.10
N CYS A 228 1.07 6.52 1.38
CA CYS A 228 1.45 5.22 1.93
C CYS A 228 2.89 4.78 1.59
N PRO A 229 3.90 5.66 1.49
CA PRO A 229 5.24 5.18 1.18
C PRO A 229 5.72 4.22 2.28
N VAL A 230 6.16 3.04 1.90
CA VAL A 230 6.66 2.03 2.86
C VAL A 230 7.97 2.45 3.51
N SER A 231 8.77 3.22 2.78
CA SER A 231 10.00 3.87 3.27
C SER A 231 10.14 5.25 2.64
N ARG A 232 10.57 6.22 3.43
CA ARG A 232 10.96 7.54 2.96
C ARG A 232 12.10 8.07 3.82
N GLY A 233 13.23 8.42 3.20
CA GLY A 233 14.42 8.90 3.88
C GLY A 233 14.85 10.29 3.40
N LEU A 234 15.52 11.03 4.30
CA LEU A 234 16.27 12.25 4.02
C LEU A 234 17.64 12.11 4.68
N TYR A 235 18.69 12.45 3.99
CA TYR A 235 20.05 12.34 4.51
C TYR A 235 20.97 13.45 3.98
N VAL A 236 22.08 13.64 4.65
CA VAL A 236 23.16 14.53 4.21
C VAL A 236 24.25 13.69 3.55
N GLY A 237 24.48 13.95 2.28
CA GLY A 237 25.46 13.25 1.45
C GLY A 237 25.10 13.32 -0.03
N ASN A 238 26.04 12.98 -0.88
CA ASN A 238 25.81 12.86 -2.33
C ASN A 238 25.96 11.38 -2.72
N ALA A 239 24.89 10.63 -2.53
CA ALA A 239 24.86 9.19 -2.77
C ALA A 239 23.68 8.80 -3.65
N ASN A 240 23.86 7.80 -4.50
CA ASN A 240 22.75 7.07 -5.11
C ASN A 240 22.28 6.00 -4.13
N GLU A 241 20.98 5.89 -3.99
CA GLU A 241 20.33 4.88 -3.15
C GLU A 241 19.88 3.69 -3.99
N GLN A 242 20.17 2.49 -3.50
CA GLN A 242 19.62 1.25 -4.02
C GLN A 242 18.86 0.54 -2.90
N THR A 243 17.55 0.39 -3.06
CA THR A 243 16.67 -0.25 -2.09
C THR A 243 16.19 -1.59 -2.64
N GLN A 244 16.26 -2.62 -1.80
CA GLN A 244 15.70 -3.95 -2.07
C GLN A 244 14.71 -4.29 -0.96
N VAL A 245 13.49 -4.67 -1.36
CA VAL A 245 12.42 -5.11 -0.48
C VAL A 245 12.11 -6.58 -0.76
N SER A 246 11.97 -7.36 0.29
CA SER A 246 11.53 -8.75 0.23
C SER A 246 10.46 -8.98 1.29
N VAL A 247 9.36 -9.61 0.90
CA VAL A 247 8.26 -9.93 1.80
C VAL A 247 7.88 -11.39 1.69
N MET A 248 7.37 -11.92 2.79
CA MET A 248 6.78 -13.26 2.86
C MET A 248 5.55 -13.19 3.78
N LEU A 249 4.45 -13.77 3.33
CA LEU A 249 3.25 -14.03 4.12
C LEU A 249 2.85 -15.48 3.89
N LYS A 250 2.78 -16.27 4.96
CA LYS A 250 2.55 -17.71 4.88
C LYS A 250 1.51 -18.16 5.90
N GLU A 251 0.45 -18.83 5.45
CA GLU A 251 -0.52 -19.52 6.35
C GLU A 251 0.16 -20.63 7.16
N ILE A 252 -0.13 -20.70 8.48
CA ILE A 252 0.45 -21.64 9.46
C ILE A 252 -0.62 -22.32 10.30
#